data_f9e07f255aa448e9769b59debe0f18e0
#
_entry.id   f9e07f255aa448e9769b59debe0f18e0
#
_cell.length_a   1.000
_cell.length_b   1.000
_cell.length_c   1.000
_cell.angle_alpha   90.00
_cell.angle_beta   90.00
_cell.angle_gamma   90.00
#
_symmetry.space_group_name_H-M   'P 1'
#
loop_
_entity.id
_entity.type
_entity.pdbx_description
1 polymer ?
#
loop_
_entity_poly.entity_id
_entity_poly.type
_entity_poly.pdbx_seq_one_letter_code
_entity_poly.pdbx_strand_id
1 'polypeptide(L)'
;MWQYLNPVQVQFGTGIFQNVSDLIAGRRYGLVTYNEPYFDELIRTLEQKAGSPAITINDVQPNPDYVLLDDQVARIAAAGTPDVWVALGGGSVIDSAKVFAAANGAFSNVANYLESGSGSENLSATPIIAVPTTAGTGSEVTCWATVWKEETGQKFSLARANLYPEVAMVDPALMVGKPLGLTMSTGLDALSHALESLWNVNANPVSANYAVMAAREVMDVLPRLADDLTSVELRSRMAQASLFAGLAFSNTKTAISHSLSYPITLKHNVPHGIACSFSLPIVIESVKDIGGLCEASLRRVFDNDLEHASRKVAEVLERCGVSVRPADHGVTDQDWESLVDNAFEGERGQNFIGEKVQFLRAAETFGAAAPHQSKVDQ
;
A
#
# COMPACT_ATOMS: atom_id res chain seq x y z
N MET A 1 24.81 2.69 -10.23
CA MET A 1 24.73 3.61 -9.04
C MET A 1 23.29 3.53 -8.53
N TRP A 2 23.06 3.53 -7.22
CA TRP A 2 21.72 3.50 -6.60
C TRP A 2 21.61 4.59 -5.53
N GLN A 3 20.40 4.98 -5.21
CA GLN A 3 20.06 5.93 -4.15
C GLN A 3 18.95 5.34 -3.28
N TYR A 4 18.93 5.71 -2.02
CA TYR A 4 17.83 5.43 -1.09
C TYR A 4 17.57 6.68 -0.25
N LEU A 5 16.32 7.11 -0.18
CA LEU A 5 15.90 8.24 0.64
C LEU A 5 14.57 7.90 1.32
N ASN A 6 14.51 8.10 2.62
CA ASN A 6 13.25 8.23 3.36
C ASN A 6 13.45 9.24 4.50
N PRO A 7 12.82 10.42 4.41
CA PRO A 7 13.02 11.49 5.38
C PRO A 7 12.11 11.39 6.61
N VAL A 8 11.22 10.39 6.67
CA VAL A 8 10.19 10.27 7.70
C VAL A 8 10.83 9.90 9.05
N GLN A 9 10.52 10.67 10.09
CA GLN A 9 10.83 10.28 11.46
C GLN A 9 9.85 9.17 11.88
N VAL A 10 10.34 7.98 12.18
CA VAL A 10 9.53 6.87 12.65
C VAL A 10 9.55 6.78 14.18
N GLN A 11 8.37 6.78 14.80
CA GLN A 11 8.17 6.42 16.20
C GLN A 11 7.34 5.14 16.25
N PHE A 12 7.85 4.11 16.92
CA PHE A 12 7.21 2.80 16.98
C PHE A 12 7.11 2.30 18.41
N GLY A 13 5.93 1.89 18.86
CA GLY A 13 5.74 1.29 20.18
C GLY A 13 4.27 1.22 20.60
N THR A 14 3.95 0.23 21.43
CA THR A 14 2.59 0.04 21.94
C THR A 14 2.25 1.14 22.95
N GLY A 15 1.12 1.84 22.74
CA GLY A 15 0.62 2.92 23.61
C GLY A 15 1.27 4.28 23.35
N ILE A 16 2.14 4.43 22.34
CA ILE A 16 2.80 5.73 22.07
C ILE A 16 1.85 6.82 21.59
N PHE A 17 0.66 6.46 21.10
CA PHE A 17 -0.36 7.44 20.70
C PHE A 17 -0.71 8.44 21.82
N GLN A 18 -0.52 8.05 23.08
CA GLN A 18 -0.68 8.94 24.22
C GLN A 18 0.22 10.18 24.20
N ASN A 19 1.32 10.14 23.40
CA ASN A 19 2.29 11.24 23.27
C ASN A 19 2.10 12.04 21.97
N VAL A 20 1.00 11.88 21.26
CA VAL A 20 0.74 12.58 19.98
C VAL A 20 0.78 14.11 20.10
N SER A 21 0.41 14.66 21.25
CA SER A 21 0.52 16.09 21.55
C SER A 21 1.94 16.65 21.43
N ASP A 22 2.94 15.86 21.78
CA ASP A 22 4.34 16.27 21.71
C ASP A 22 4.79 16.49 20.25
N LEU A 23 4.22 15.71 19.33
CA LEU A 23 4.45 15.84 17.89
C LEU A 23 3.70 17.04 17.29
N ILE A 24 2.50 17.30 17.77
CA ILE A 24 1.74 18.50 17.36
C ILE A 24 2.45 19.76 17.85
N ALA A 25 3.06 19.71 19.04
CA ALA A 25 3.92 20.78 19.59
C ALA A 25 3.23 22.16 19.62
N GLY A 26 1.96 22.21 19.96
CA GLY A 26 1.18 23.44 20.03
C GLY A 26 0.82 24.07 18.69
N ARG A 27 1.14 23.43 17.56
CA ARG A 27 0.70 23.87 16.23
C ARG A 27 -0.81 23.76 16.10
N ARG A 28 -1.40 24.66 15.31
CA ARG A 28 -2.83 24.56 14.93
C ARG A 28 -2.98 23.35 14.00
N TYR A 29 -3.58 22.26 14.49
CA TYR A 29 -3.69 21.02 13.73
C TYR A 29 -5.07 20.81 13.11
N GLY A 30 -5.10 20.13 11.95
CA GLY A 30 -6.30 19.54 11.36
C GLY A 30 -6.28 18.03 11.57
N LEU A 31 -7.45 17.44 11.79
CA LEU A 31 -7.63 16.00 11.95
C LEU A 31 -8.27 15.40 10.71
N VAL A 32 -7.67 14.33 10.17
CA VAL A 32 -8.26 13.48 9.13
C VAL A 32 -8.45 12.08 9.68
N THR A 33 -9.68 11.56 9.63
CA THR A 33 -10.03 10.26 10.22
C THR A 33 -11.31 9.69 9.60
N TYR A 34 -11.85 8.61 10.18
CA TYR A 34 -13.14 8.04 9.82
C TYR A 34 -14.21 8.42 10.84
N ASN A 35 -15.47 8.46 10.40
CA ASN A 35 -16.64 8.62 11.27
C ASN A 35 -17.17 7.23 11.70
N GLU A 36 -16.38 6.53 12.49
CA GLU A 36 -16.71 5.20 13.02
C GLU A 36 -16.51 5.17 14.54
N PRO A 37 -17.35 4.43 15.29
CA PRO A 37 -17.28 4.38 16.77
C PRO A 37 -15.89 4.02 17.32
N TYR A 38 -15.12 3.24 16.58
CA TYR A 38 -13.74 2.90 16.96
C TYR A 38 -12.87 4.15 17.12
N PHE A 39 -13.07 5.18 16.31
CA PHE A 39 -12.27 6.40 16.34
C PHE A 39 -12.70 7.41 17.42
N ASP A 40 -13.92 7.30 17.96
CA ASP A 40 -14.45 8.27 18.95
C ASP A 40 -13.57 8.38 20.20
N GLU A 41 -13.05 7.24 20.70
CA GLU A 41 -12.17 7.25 21.87
C GLU A 41 -10.78 7.81 21.55
N LEU A 42 -10.27 7.51 20.36
CA LEU A 42 -8.98 8.02 19.90
C LEU A 42 -9.03 9.54 19.67
N ILE A 43 -10.12 10.04 19.08
CA ILE A 43 -10.36 11.47 18.89
C ILE A 43 -10.45 12.17 20.27
N ARG A 44 -11.22 11.62 21.19
CA ARG A 44 -11.30 12.18 22.57
C ARG A 44 -9.94 12.22 23.27
N THR A 45 -9.15 11.16 23.10
CA THR A 45 -7.79 11.11 23.65
C THR A 45 -6.89 12.19 23.03
N LEU A 46 -6.96 12.35 21.71
CA LEU A 46 -6.21 13.38 20.99
C LEU A 46 -6.61 14.80 21.47
N GLU A 47 -7.92 15.08 21.56
CA GLU A 47 -8.45 16.38 22.00
C GLU A 47 -8.10 16.70 23.45
N GLN A 48 -8.14 15.71 24.34
CA GLN A 48 -7.72 15.88 25.74
C GLN A 48 -6.25 16.23 25.87
N LYS A 49 -5.40 15.74 24.98
CA LYS A 49 -3.94 15.94 25.01
C LYS A 49 -3.48 17.19 24.25
N ALA A 50 -4.10 17.48 23.12
CA ALA A 50 -3.65 18.51 22.19
C ALA A 50 -4.64 19.67 22.02
N GLY A 51 -5.82 19.63 22.67
CA GLY A 51 -6.92 20.55 22.41
C GLY A 51 -7.71 20.17 21.15
N SER A 52 -8.79 20.93 20.87
CA SER A 52 -9.63 20.65 19.70
C SER A 52 -8.92 20.99 18.40
N PRO A 53 -9.07 20.18 17.33
CA PRO A 53 -8.53 20.47 16.02
C PRO A 53 -9.16 21.74 15.42
N ALA A 54 -8.42 22.43 14.58
CA ALA A 54 -8.94 23.60 13.84
C ALA A 54 -10.03 23.21 12.84
N ILE A 55 -9.91 22.00 12.31
CA ILE A 55 -10.91 21.35 11.45
C ILE A 55 -10.77 19.82 11.59
N THR A 56 -11.91 19.13 11.53
CA THR A 56 -11.97 17.67 11.43
C THR A 56 -12.61 17.28 10.12
N ILE A 57 -11.90 16.44 9.33
CA ILE A 57 -12.42 15.74 8.16
C ILE A 57 -12.56 14.28 8.56
N ASN A 58 -13.78 13.83 8.82
CA ASN A 58 -14.07 12.46 9.29
C ASN A 58 -14.98 11.66 8.35
N ASP A 59 -15.30 12.20 7.21
CA ASP A 59 -16.07 11.59 6.14
C ASP A 59 -15.20 10.99 5.03
N VAL A 60 -13.97 10.56 5.38
CA VAL A 60 -13.09 9.86 4.45
C VAL A 60 -13.73 8.53 4.05
N GLN A 61 -13.68 8.21 2.77
CA GLN A 61 -14.13 6.94 2.21
C GLN A 61 -12.94 6.08 1.77
N PRO A 62 -13.07 4.75 1.73
CA PRO A 62 -12.13 3.92 1.00
C PRO A 62 -11.98 4.43 -0.45
N ASN A 63 -10.76 4.44 -0.98
CA ASN A 63 -10.47 4.95 -2.31
C ASN A 63 -10.85 6.44 -2.48
N PRO A 64 -10.06 7.38 -1.97
CA PRO A 64 -10.37 8.81 -2.03
C PRO A 64 -10.72 9.27 -3.46
N ASP A 65 -11.98 9.73 -3.65
CA ASP A 65 -12.51 10.14 -4.95
C ASP A 65 -12.48 11.67 -5.16
N TYR A 66 -12.36 12.09 -6.41
CA TYR A 66 -12.29 13.49 -6.82
C TYR A 66 -13.42 14.35 -6.26
N VAL A 67 -14.68 13.87 -6.34
CA VAL A 67 -15.86 14.65 -5.93
C VAL A 67 -15.84 14.91 -4.42
N LEU A 68 -15.55 13.86 -3.65
CA LEU A 68 -15.46 13.98 -2.20
C LEU A 68 -14.27 14.84 -1.76
N LEU A 69 -13.11 14.64 -2.39
CA LEU A 69 -11.91 15.42 -2.09
C LEU A 69 -12.09 16.92 -2.40
N ASP A 70 -12.82 17.28 -3.48
CA ASP A 70 -13.11 18.69 -3.81
C ASP A 70 -13.96 19.36 -2.74
N ASP A 71 -15.05 18.71 -2.28
CA ASP A 71 -15.87 19.17 -1.16
C ASP A 71 -15.06 19.33 0.13
N GLN A 72 -14.25 18.31 0.47
CA GLN A 72 -13.43 18.34 1.67
C GLN A 72 -12.40 19.48 1.62
N VAL A 73 -11.72 19.71 0.49
CA VAL A 73 -10.78 20.82 0.31
C VAL A 73 -11.48 22.16 0.41
N ALA A 74 -12.71 22.32 -0.13
CA ALA A 74 -13.48 23.54 0.01
C ALA A 74 -13.82 23.86 1.48
N ARG A 75 -14.20 22.85 2.28
CA ARG A 75 -14.40 22.99 3.73
C ARG A 75 -13.13 23.40 4.46
N ILE A 76 -11.98 22.83 4.09
CA ILE A 76 -10.67 23.17 4.65
C ILE A 76 -10.32 24.63 4.33
N ALA A 77 -10.53 25.07 3.09
CA ALA A 77 -10.26 26.44 2.68
C ALA A 77 -11.10 27.46 3.45
N ALA A 78 -12.38 27.14 3.71
CA ALA A 78 -13.29 27.98 4.50
C ALA A 78 -12.88 28.08 5.97
N ALA A 79 -12.35 26.99 6.57
CA ALA A 79 -11.86 26.96 7.96
C ALA A 79 -10.43 27.52 8.13
N GLY A 80 -9.71 27.68 7.04
CA GLY A 80 -8.29 28.03 6.97
C GLY A 80 -7.37 26.81 7.17
N THR A 81 -6.37 26.69 6.33
CA THR A 81 -5.39 25.59 6.33
C THR A 81 -4.69 25.46 7.68
N PRO A 82 -4.60 24.28 8.30
CA PRO A 82 -3.86 24.08 9.54
C PRO A 82 -2.35 24.15 9.32
N ASP A 83 -1.57 24.26 10.41
CA ASP A 83 -0.11 24.23 10.38
C ASP A 83 0.44 22.81 10.23
N VAL A 84 -0.34 21.79 10.64
CA VAL A 84 -0.01 20.37 10.57
C VAL A 84 -1.27 19.53 10.45
N TRP A 85 -1.22 18.47 9.67
CA TRP A 85 -2.27 17.45 9.61
C TRP A 85 -1.94 16.28 10.54
N VAL A 86 -2.92 15.83 11.31
CA VAL A 86 -2.89 14.53 11.99
C VAL A 86 -3.78 13.58 11.18
N ALA A 87 -3.18 12.60 10.54
CA ALA A 87 -3.87 11.58 9.75
C ALA A 87 -4.00 10.31 10.60
N LEU A 88 -5.15 10.15 11.28
CA LEU A 88 -5.43 9.03 12.17
C LEU A 88 -6.34 8.01 11.47
N GLY A 89 -5.75 6.97 10.88
CA GLY A 89 -6.52 5.98 10.11
C GLY A 89 -5.68 5.06 9.25
N GLY A 90 -6.32 4.37 8.32
CA GLY A 90 -5.65 3.54 7.32
C GLY A 90 -5.10 4.35 6.14
N GLY A 91 -4.66 3.63 5.09
CA GLY A 91 -4.06 4.24 3.90
C GLY A 91 -4.91 5.35 3.27
N SER A 92 -6.22 5.17 3.13
CA SER A 92 -7.11 6.18 2.54
C SER A 92 -7.14 7.49 3.34
N VAL A 93 -7.04 7.42 4.68
CA VAL A 93 -6.95 8.61 5.53
C VAL A 93 -5.63 9.34 5.33
N ILE A 94 -4.52 8.60 5.29
CA ILE A 94 -3.19 9.19 5.09
C ILE A 94 -3.07 9.76 3.67
N ASP A 95 -3.61 9.08 2.67
CA ASP A 95 -3.64 9.55 1.29
C ASP A 95 -4.48 10.82 1.13
N SER A 96 -5.68 10.87 1.75
CA SER A 96 -6.50 12.09 1.79
C SER A 96 -5.76 13.26 2.46
N ALA A 97 -5.07 13.00 3.58
CA ALA A 97 -4.26 14.02 4.24
C ALA A 97 -3.14 14.56 3.34
N LYS A 98 -2.49 13.72 2.54
CA LYS A 98 -1.51 14.16 1.54
C LYS A 98 -2.13 15.03 0.44
N VAL A 99 -3.35 14.70 0.00
CA VAL A 99 -4.09 15.52 -0.95
C VAL A 99 -4.40 16.89 -0.33
N PHE A 100 -4.89 16.92 0.91
CA PHE A 100 -5.18 18.19 1.61
C PHE A 100 -3.93 19.02 1.86
N ALA A 101 -2.81 18.37 2.19
CA ALA A 101 -1.51 19.02 2.33
C ALA A 101 -1.04 19.66 1.01
N ALA A 102 -1.39 19.07 -0.12
CA ALA A 102 -0.99 19.53 -1.44
C ALA A 102 -1.94 20.57 -2.06
N ALA A 103 -3.22 20.58 -1.69
CA ALA A 103 -4.28 21.28 -2.42
C ALA A 103 -4.14 22.82 -2.44
N ASN A 104 -3.41 23.41 -1.48
CA ASN A 104 -3.20 24.87 -1.42
C ASN A 104 -4.51 25.67 -1.56
N GLY A 105 -5.56 25.23 -0.85
CA GLY A 105 -6.86 25.87 -0.80
C GLY A 105 -7.84 25.56 -1.94
N ALA A 106 -7.42 24.80 -2.96
CA ALA A 106 -8.30 24.39 -4.06
C ALA A 106 -7.92 23.00 -4.59
N PHE A 107 -8.87 22.06 -4.63
CA PHE A 107 -8.62 20.72 -5.19
C PHE A 107 -8.25 20.75 -6.68
N SER A 108 -8.73 21.75 -7.41
CA SER A 108 -8.38 21.95 -8.82
C SER A 108 -6.87 22.04 -9.08
N ASN A 109 -6.06 22.48 -8.11
CA ASN A 109 -4.60 22.46 -8.21
C ASN A 109 -4.07 21.03 -8.28
N VAL A 110 -4.59 20.13 -7.42
CA VAL A 110 -4.23 18.71 -7.40
C VAL A 110 -4.75 18.02 -8.65
N ALA A 111 -6.02 18.23 -9.02
CA ALA A 111 -6.64 17.63 -10.20
C ALA A 111 -5.86 17.98 -11.48
N ASN A 112 -5.54 19.26 -11.68
CA ASN A 112 -4.74 19.69 -12.83
C ASN A 112 -3.36 19.01 -12.86
N TYR A 113 -2.68 18.93 -11.71
CA TYR A 113 -1.38 18.26 -11.64
C TYR A 113 -1.48 16.77 -11.97
N LEU A 114 -2.51 16.07 -11.48
CA LEU A 114 -2.72 14.65 -11.75
C LEU A 114 -3.04 14.35 -13.20
N GLU A 115 -3.83 15.21 -13.85
CA GLU A 115 -4.29 15.00 -15.22
C GLU A 115 -3.28 15.47 -16.27
N SER A 116 -2.53 16.55 -16.00
CA SER A 116 -1.62 17.16 -16.98
C SER A 116 -0.12 16.95 -16.70
N GLY A 117 0.23 16.55 -15.47
CA GLY A 117 1.63 16.54 -15.00
C GLY A 117 2.24 17.93 -14.78
N SER A 118 1.43 19.01 -14.89
CA SER A 118 1.86 20.42 -14.81
C SER A 118 1.25 21.12 -13.62
N GLY A 119 1.74 22.31 -13.26
CA GLY A 119 1.18 23.11 -12.15
C GLY A 119 1.69 22.69 -10.77
N SER A 120 2.82 22.03 -10.70
CA SER A 120 3.43 21.62 -9.41
C SER A 120 3.76 22.80 -8.51
N GLU A 121 3.98 23.98 -9.06
CA GLU A 121 4.22 25.25 -8.36
C GLU A 121 2.97 25.77 -7.62
N ASN A 122 1.78 25.31 -8.00
CA ASN A 122 0.52 25.69 -7.33
C ASN A 122 0.21 24.81 -6.12
N LEU A 123 0.98 23.74 -5.91
CA LEU A 123 0.77 22.79 -4.81
C LEU A 123 1.56 23.22 -3.57
N SER A 124 0.95 23.01 -2.41
CA SER A 124 1.59 23.18 -1.09
C SER A 124 2.17 21.86 -0.55
N ALA A 125 2.64 21.89 0.69
CA ALA A 125 3.13 20.73 1.41
C ALA A 125 3.02 20.98 2.93
N THR A 126 1.80 21.07 3.44
CA THR A 126 1.57 21.14 4.89
C THR A 126 2.10 19.88 5.57
N PRO A 127 2.87 19.98 6.67
CA PRO A 127 3.38 18.81 7.39
C PRO A 127 2.29 17.83 7.80
N ILE A 128 2.63 16.53 7.84
CA ILE A 128 1.70 15.45 8.19
C ILE A 128 2.31 14.60 9.30
N ILE A 129 1.54 14.37 10.37
CA ILE A 129 1.78 13.33 11.37
C ILE A 129 0.86 12.16 11.00
N ALA A 130 1.44 11.08 10.49
CA ALA A 130 0.68 9.89 10.09
C ALA A 130 0.60 8.91 11.26
N VAL A 131 -0.63 8.53 11.63
CA VAL A 131 -0.93 7.57 12.70
C VAL A 131 -1.71 6.40 12.09
N PRO A 132 -1.03 5.39 11.52
CA PRO A 132 -1.69 4.28 10.85
C PRO A 132 -2.43 3.40 11.86
N THR A 133 -3.66 3.00 11.52
CA THR A 133 -4.49 2.06 12.29
C THR A 133 -4.64 0.71 11.57
N THR A 134 -3.95 0.52 10.47
CA THR A 134 -3.84 -0.74 9.70
C THR A 134 -2.37 -1.01 9.38
N ALA A 135 -2.02 -2.29 9.22
CA ALA A 135 -0.69 -2.72 8.82
C ALA A 135 -0.76 -3.26 7.38
N GLY A 136 -0.34 -2.46 6.39
CA GLY A 136 -0.46 -2.87 4.97
C GLY A 136 0.11 -1.88 3.99
N THR A 137 -0.52 -0.73 3.84
CA THR A 137 -0.28 0.21 2.73
C THR A 137 1.06 0.92 2.77
N GLY A 138 1.72 1.03 3.93
CA GLY A 138 2.95 1.80 4.09
C GLY A 138 2.83 3.29 3.73
N SER A 139 1.60 3.83 3.66
CA SER A 139 1.38 5.23 3.28
C SER A 139 2.04 6.20 4.26
N GLU A 140 2.24 5.81 5.52
CA GLU A 140 2.92 6.60 6.55
C GLU A 140 4.39 6.86 6.27
N VAL A 141 5.02 6.11 5.36
CA VAL A 141 6.43 6.26 4.97
C VAL A 141 6.63 6.43 3.47
N THR A 142 5.60 6.87 2.75
CA THR A 142 5.67 7.15 1.31
C THR A 142 5.27 8.59 1.00
N CYS A 143 5.68 9.09 -0.17
CA CYS A 143 5.40 10.45 -0.63
C CYS A 143 4.28 10.55 -1.67
N TRP A 144 3.51 9.47 -1.85
CA TRP A 144 2.41 9.44 -2.81
C TRP A 144 1.08 9.13 -2.13
N ALA A 145 0.01 9.56 -2.80
CA ALA A 145 -1.36 9.24 -2.44
C ALA A 145 -2.10 8.70 -3.65
N THR A 146 -2.92 7.69 -3.43
CA THR A 146 -3.85 7.20 -4.44
C THR A 146 -5.09 8.08 -4.48
N VAL A 147 -5.48 8.53 -5.66
CA VAL A 147 -6.67 9.35 -5.89
C VAL A 147 -7.47 8.73 -7.02
N TRP A 148 -8.76 8.58 -6.80
CA TRP A 148 -9.67 7.96 -7.76
C TRP A 148 -10.53 9.02 -8.45
N LYS A 149 -10.86 8.78 -9.72
CA LYS A 149 -11.88 9.49 -10.47
C LYS A 149 -12.91 8.45 -10.90
N GLU A 150 -13.84 8.16 -9.98
CA GLU A 150 -14.80 7.06 -10.14
C GLU A 150 -15.67 7.24 -11.39
N GLU A 151 -16.04 8.50 -11.72
CA GLU A 151 -16.81 8.83 -12.93
C GLU A 151 -16.20 8.24 -14.21
N THR A 152 -14.87 8.21 -14.31
CA THR A 152 -14.14 7.70 -15.49
C THR A 152 -13.43 6.38 -15.26
N GLY A 153 -13.52 5.81 -14.03
CA GLY A 153 -12.81 4.58 -13.65
C GLY A 153 -11.29 4.74 -13.65
N GLN A 154 -10.78 5.97 -13.50
CA GLN A 154 -9.35 6.25 -13.51
C GLN A 154 -8.77 6.30 -12.11
N LYS A 155 -7.51 5.87 -12.00
CA LYS A 155 -6.71 5.95 -10.78
C LYS A 155 -5.46 6.78 -11.05
N PHE A 156 -5.24 7.77 -10.21
CA PHE A 156 -4.06 8.63 -10.25
C PHE A 156 -3.17 8.39 -9.02
N SER A 157 -1.91 8.78 -9.15
CA SER A 157 -0.95 8.78 -8.05
C SER A 157 -0.38 10.18 -7.89
N LEU A 158 -0.78 10.87 -6.82
CA LEU A 158 -0.15 12.12 -6.41
C LEU A 158 1.20 11.78 -5.79
N ALA A 159 2.29 12.06 -6.49
CA ALA A 159 3.65 11.67 -6.09
C ALA A 159 4.57 12.89 -6.02
N ARG A 160 4.95 13.29 -4.80
CA ARG A 160 5.85 14.44 -4.57
C ARG A 160 6.71 14.22 -3.33
N ALA A 161 8.01 14.44 -3.45
CA ALA A 161 8.97 14.23 -2.35
C ALA A 161 8.67 15.05 -1.07
N ASN A 162 7.99 16.19 -1.20
CA ASN A 162 7.59 17.02 -0.06
C ASN A 162 6.28 16.59 0.62
N LEU A 163 5.67 15.49 0.16
CA LEU A 163 4.48 14.88 0.77
C LEU A 163 4.81 13.65 1.64
N TYR A 164 6.09 13.33 1.83
CA TYR A 164 6.44 12.41 2.90
C TYR A 164 5.90 12.97 4.23
N PRO A 165 5.25 12.16 5.08
CA PRO A 165 4.93 12.56 6.43
C PRO A 165 6.17 13.05 7.19
N GLU A 166 6.01 14.07 8.04
CA GLU A 166 7.05 14.52 8.96
C GLU A 166 7.36 13.41 9.97
N VAL A 167 6.30 12.78 10.49
CA VAL A 167 6.39 11.67 11.45
C VAL A 167 5.41 10.57 11.09
N ALA A 168 5.87 9.33 11.17
CA ALA A 168 5.05 8.13 11.23
C ALA A 168 5.01 7.63 12.68
N MET A 169 3.87 7.78 13.36
CA MET A 169 3.66 7.28 14.71
C MET A 169 2.92 5.93 14.63
N VAL A 170 3.66 4.84 14.70
CA VAL A 170 3.13 3.48 14.57
C VAL A 170 2.88 2.88 15.95
N ASP A 171 1.62 2.85 16.34
CA ASP A 171 1.16 2.25 17.60
C ASP A 171 0.39 0.96 17.30
N PRO A 172 0.97 -0.23 17.54
CA PRO A 172 0.30 -1.51 17.29
C PRO A 172 -1.00 -1.71 18.08
N ALA A 173 -1.18 -1.04 19.23
CA ALA A 173 -2.42 -1.11 19.99
C ALA A 173 -3.62 -0.59 19.20
N LEU A 174 -3.41 0.39 18.29
CA LEU A 174 -4.45 0.93 17.40
C LEU A 174 -4.88 -0.05 16.30
N MET A 175 -4.20 -1.16 16.15
CA MET A 175 -4.49 -2.18 15.13
C MET A 175 -5.22 -3.40 15.72
N VAL A 176 -5.31 -3.47 17.05
CA VAL A 176 -6.02 -4.56 17.75
C VAL A 176 -7.51 -4.50 17.46
N GLY A 177 -8.15 -5.67 17.30
CA GLY A 177 -9.59 -5.78 17.07
C GLY A 177 -10.04 -5.43 15.64
N LYS A 178 -9.13 -5.16 14.70
CA LYS A 178 -9.51 -5.00 13.29
C LYS A 178 -10.08 -6.31 12.74
N PRO A 179 -11.14 -6.25 11.89
CA PRO A 179 -11.78 -7.44 11.34
C PRO A 179 -10.81 -8.33 10.55
N LEU A 180 -11.09 -9.64 10.53
CA LEU A 180 -10.26 -10.64 9.83
C LEU A 180 -10.02 -10.27 8.37
N GLY A 181 -11.08 -9.97 7.62
CA GLY A 181 -10.96 -9.63 6.20
C GLY A 181 -10.06 -8.43 5.93
N LEU A 182 -10.18 -7.37 6.76
CA LEU A 182 -9.31 -6.19 6.65
C LEU A 182 -7.86 -6.56 7.02
N THR A 183 -7.65 -7.32 8.10
CA THR A 183 -6.33 -7.75 8.54
C THR A 183 -5.63 -8.58 7.46
N MET A 184 -6.33 -9.55 6.86
CA MET A 184 -5.78 -10.39 5.79
C MET A 184 -5.45 -9.56 4.56
N SER A 185 -6.40 -8.76 4.08
CA SER A 185 -6.19 -7.93 2.89
C SER A 185 -5.01 -6.98 3.06
N THR A 186 -4.93 -6.25 4.17
CA THR A 186 -3.82 -5.30 4.40
C THR A 186 -2.48 -6.01 4.62
N GLY A 187 -2.47 -7.14 5.35
CA GLY A 187 -1.25 -7.92 5.55
C GLY A 187 -0.69 -8.52 4.25
N LEU A 188 -1.57 -8.98 3.36
CA LEU A 188 -1.20 -9.48 2.04
C LEU A 188 -0.73 -8.36 1.10
N ASP A 189 -1.26 -7.15 1.25
CA ASP A 189 -0.76 -5.96 0.57
C ASP A 189 0.69 -5.66 0.98
N ALA A 190 0.98 -5.72 2.30
CA ALA A 190 2.35 -5.58 2.80
C ALA A 190 3.29 -6.68 2.26
N LEU A 191 2.83 -7.93 2.15
CA LEU A 191 3.61 -9.00 1.53
C LEU A 191 3.92 -8.70 0.05
N SER A 192 2.92 -8.20 -0.67
CA SER A 192 3.06 -7.81 -2.08
C SER A 192 4.07 -6.67 -2.23
N HIS A 193 3.98 -5.62 -1.42
CA HIS A 193 4.94 -4.52 -1.38
C HIS A 193 6.38 -4.99 -1.12
N ALA A 194 6.55 -5.88 -0.14
CA ALA A 194 7.84 -6.43 0.20
C ALA A 194 8.44 -7.23 -0.96
N LEU A 195 7.71 -8.21 -1.47
CA LEU A 195 8.20 -9.07 -2.53
C LEU A 195 8.42 -8.31 -3.84
N GLU A 196 7.51 -7.41 -4.22
CA GLU A 196 7.68 -6.57 -5.42
C GLU A 196 8.90 -5.65 -5.36
N SER A 197 9.34 -5.27 -4.17
CA SER A 197 10.58 -4.52 -3.99
C SER A 197 11.84 -5.32 -4.32
N LEU A 198 11.76 -6.67 -4.34
CA LEU A 198 12.89 -7.54 -4.66
C LEU A 198 13.11 -7.72 -6.18
N TRP A 199 12.01 -7.84 -6.92
CA TRP A 199 12.05 -8.02 -8.38
C TRP A 199 11.73 -6.74 -9.15
N ASN A 200 12.20 -5.61 -8.62
CA ASN A 200 12.00 -4.28 -9.19
C ASN A 200 13.28 -3.73 -9.79
N VAL A 201 13.19 -3.05 -10.93
CA VAL A 201 14.33 -2.39 -11.60
C VAL A 201 15.03 -1.36 -10.71
N ASN A 202 14.30 -0.78 -9.74
CA ASN A 202 14.82 0.19 -8.79
C ASN A 202 15.33 -0.45 -7.48
N ALA A 203 15.33 -1.79 -7.38
CA ALA A 203 15.81 -2.49 -6.19
C ALA A 203 17.25 -2.14 -5.89
N ASN A 204 17.55 -1.94 -4.62
CA ASN A 204 18.90 -1.65 -4.14
C ASN A 204 19.15 -2.39 -2.81
N PRO A 205 20.41 -2.49 -2.35
CA PRO A 205 20.71 -3.26 -1.15
C PRO A 205 19.95 -2.82 0.11
N VAL A 206 19.58 -1.54 0.23
CA VAL A 206 18.82 -1.03 1.39
C VAL A 206 17.37 -1.47 1.29
N SER A 207 16.69 -1.20 0.17
CA SER A 207 15.30 -1.62 -0.06
C SER A 207 15.15 -3.14 0.03
N ALA A 208 16.10 -3.89 -0.54
CA ALA A 208 16.08 -5.36 -0.50
C ALA A 208 16.21 -5.91 0.93
N ASN A 209 17.02 -5.28 1.81
CA ASN A 209 17.09 -5.71 3.20
C ASN A 209 15.76 -5.50 3.94
N TYR A 210 15.12 -4.34 3.81
CA TYR A 210 13.79 -4.11 4.38
C TYR A 210 12.76 -5.10 3.81
N ALA A 211 12.78 -5.33 2.51
CA ALA A 211 11.87 -6.24 1.83
C ALA A 211 11.99 -7.69 2.33
N VAL A 212 13.22 -8.19 2.49
CA VAL A 212 13.48 -9.54 3.04
C VAL A 212 12.95 -9.67 4.47
N MET A 213 13.22 -8.68 5.33
CA MET A 213 12.71 -8.68 6.71
C MET A 213 11.18 -8.68 6.72
N ALA A 214 10.56 -7.81 5.93
CA ALA A 214 9.10 -7.70 5.83
C ALA A 214 8.45 -9.00 5.32
N ALA A 215 8.93 -9.55 4.20
CA ALA A 215 8.36 -10.75 3.60
C ALA A 215 8.40 -11.96 4.54
N ARG A 216 9.54 -12.20 5.20
CA ARG A 216 9.68 -13.29 6.20
C ARG A 216 8.71 -13.13 7.35
N GLU A 217 8.62 -11.92 7.88
CA GLU A 217 7.79 -11.62 9.05
C GLU A 217 6.31 -11.72 8.73
N VAL A 218 5.86 -11.19 7.57
CA VAL A 218 4.45 -11.31 7.15
C VAL A 218 4.07 -12.77 6.96
N MET A 219 4.90 -13.59 6.29
CA MET A 219 4.61 -14.99 6.05
C MET A 219 4.51 -15.81 7.35
N ASP A 220 5.27 -15.46 8.40
CA ASP A 220 5.15 -16.12 9.71
C ASP A 220 3.95 -15.62 10.50
N VAL A 221 3.74 -14.30 10.54
CA VAL A 221 2.80 -13.67 11.47
C VAL A 221 1.38 -13.68 10.96
N LEU A 222 1.16 -13.40 9.67
CA LEU A 222 -0.20 -13.17 9.16
C LEU A 222 -1.13 -14.38 9.32
N PRO A 223 -0.71 -15.64 9.02
CA PRO A 223 -1.54 -16.81 9.29
C PRO A 223 -1.85 -17.02 10.78
N ARG A 224 -0.91 -16.71 11.67
CA ARG A 224 -1.12 -16.80 13.11
C ARG A 224 -2.04 -15.71 13.65
N LEU A 225 -1.96 -14.53 13.04
CA LEU A 225 -2.84 -13.41 13.37
C LEU A 225 -4.30 -13.70 12.93
N ALA A 226 -4.50 -14.54 11.91
CA ALA A 226 -5.83 -15.02 11.56
C ALA A 226 -6.48 -15.85 12.69
N ASP A 227 -5.66 -16.57 13.45
CA ASP A 227 -6.12 -17.40 14.57
C ASP A 227 -6.35 -16.56 15.86
N ASP A 228 -5.61 -15.44 16.04
CA ASP A 228 -5.73 -14.54 17.21
C ASP A 228 -5.58 -13.07 16.81
N LEU A 229 -6.69 -12.46 16.44
CA LEU A 229 -6.77 -11.04 16.04
C LEU A 229 -6.50 -10.05 17.20
N THR A 230 -6.52 -10.53 18.43
CA THR A 230 -6.37 -9.71 19.65
C THR A 230 -4.95 -9.70 20.20
N SER A 231 -4.08 -10.54 19.69
CA SER A 231 -2.67 -10.61 20.12
C SER A 231 -1.91 -9.31 19.80
N VAL A 232 -1.60 -8.55 20.82
CA VAL A 232 -0.80 -7.31 20.70
C VAL A 232 0.60 -7.63 20.17
N GLU A 233 1.18 -8.77 20.55
CA GLU A 233 2.49 -9.20 20.06
C GLU A 233 2.46 -9.42 18.54
N LEU A 234 1.49 -10.21 18.04
CA LEU A 234 1.37 -10.47 16.60
C LEU A 234 1.03 -9.19 15.84
N ARG A 235 0.17 -8.30 16.40
CA ARG A 235 -0.10 -6.98 15.82
C ARG A 235 1.16 -6.13 15.74
N SER A 236 1.99 -6.14 16.77
CA SER A 236 3.25 -5.39 16.78
C SER A 236 4.22 -5.90 15.72
N ARG A 237 4.37 -7.21 15.60
CA ARG A 237 5.20 -7.83 14.58
C ARG A 237 4.68 -7.52 13.16
N MET A 238 3.35 -7.61 12.94
CA MET A 238 2.74 -7.29 11.65
C MET A 238 2.89 -5.80 11.31
N ALA A 239 2.71 -4.89 12.27
CA ALA A 239 2.91 -3.46 12.08
C ALA A 239 4.37 -3.14 11.69
N GLN A 240 5.34 -3.79 12.33
CA GLN A 240 6.76 -3.64 12.00
C GLN A 240 7.05 -4.17 10.59
N ALA A 241 6.49 -5.32 10.21
CA ALA A 241 6.64 -5.88 8.87
C ALA A 241 6.06 -4.97 7.79
N SER A 242 4.86 -4.42 8.02
CA SER A 242 4.24 -3.44 7.13
C SER A 242 5.07 -2.16 6.98
N LEU A 243 5.62 -1.64 8.09
CA LEU A 243 6.52 -0.50 8.06
C LEU A 243 7.77 -0.78 7.21
N PHE A 244 8.39 -1.95 7.36
CA PHE A 244 9.55 -2.34 6.56
C PHE A 244 9.20 -2.52 5.08
N ALA A 245 8.04 -3.10 4.77
CA ALA A 245 7.54 -3.16 3.40
C ALA A 245 7.35 -1.75 2.82
N GLY A 246 6.76 -0.83 3.59
CA GLY A 246 6.61 0.58 3.24
C GLY A 246 7.96 1.25 2.94
N LEU A 247 8.95 1.09 3.82
CA LEU A 247 10.30 1.63 3.61
C LEU A 247 10.97 1.03 2.37
N ALA A 248 10.76 -0.26 2.08
CA ALA A 248 11.29 -0.89 0.88
C ALA A 248 10.69 -0.26 -0.39
N PHE A 249 9.36 -0.32 -0.54
CA PHE A 249 8.73 0.10 -1.77
C PHE A 249 8.67 1.63 -1.94
N SER A 250 8.85 2.40 -0.89
CA SER A 250 8.96 3.88 -0.99
C SER A 250 10.05 4.34 -1.95
N ASN A 251 11.02 3.49 -2.25
CA ASN A 251 12.11 3.78 -3.19
C ASN A 251 12.04 2.97 -4.48
N THR A 252 11.45 1.78 -4.44
CA THR A 252 11.35 0.92 -5.63
C THR A 252 10.08 1.15 -6.44
N LYS A 253 9.02 1.64 -5.80
CA LYS A 253 7.64 1.59 -6.28
C LYS A 253 7.13 0.13 -6.33
N THR A 254 5.86 -0.05 -6.75
CA THR A 254 5.26 -1.36 -7.00
C THR A 254 5.58 -1.86 -8.42
N ALA A 255 5.29 -3.13 -8.70
CA ALA A 255 5.59 -3.76 -9.97
C ALA A 255 4.37 -4.52 -10.57
N ILE A 256 4.59 -5.71 -11.10
CA ILE A 256 3.64 -6.45 -11.94
C ILE A 256 2.39 -6.91 -11.18
N SER A 257 2.50 -7.35 -9.91
CA SER A 257 1.34 -7.82 -9.14
C SER A 257 0.35 -6.71 -8.86
N HIS A 258 0.83 -5.51 -8.53
CA HIS A 258 -0.01 -4.32 -8.41
C HIS A 258 -0.59 -3.88 -9.76
N SER A 259 0.15 -4.03 -10.86
CA SER A 259 -0.37 -3.71 -12.20
C SER A 259 -1.57 -4.61 -12.54
N LEU A 260 -1.49 -5.89 -12.24
CA LEU A 260 -2.58 -6.86 -12.40
C LEU A 260 -3.79 -6.56 -11.48
N SER A 261 -3.54 -6.07 -10.26
CA SER A 261 -4.57 -5.95 -9.23
C SER A 261 -5.68 -4.93 -9.56
N TYR A 262 -5.36 -3.83 -10.25
CA TYR A 262 -6.31 -2.73 -10.43
C TYR A 262 -7.54 -3.10 -11.23
N PRO A 263 -7.42 -3.71 -12.44
CA PRO A 263 -8.60 -4.17 -13.17
C PRO A 263 -9.41 -5.21 -12.39
N ILE A 264 -8.74 -6.08 -11.62
CA ILE A 264 -9.37 -7.12 -10.81
C ILE A 264 -10.17 -6.49 -9.67
N THR A 265 -9.59 -5.55 -8.94
CA THR A 265 -10.30 -4.81 -7.89
C THR A 265 -11.51 -4.07 -8.44
N LEU A 266 -11.37 -3.37 -9.57
CA LEU A 266 -12.44 -2.55 -10.15
C LEU A 266 -13.57 -3.39 -10.77
N LYS A 267 -13.24 -4.44 -11.54
CA LYS A 267 -14.23 -5.23 -12.27
C LYS A 267 -14.90 -6.28 -11.39
N HIS A 268 -14.14 -6.90 -10.47
CA HIS A 268 -14.58 -8.07 -9.72
C HIS A 268 -14.77 -7.79 -8.24
N ASN A 269 -14.58 -6.52 -7.80
CA ASN A 269 -14.72 -6.09 -6.39
C ASN A 269 -13.88 -6.93 -5.42
N VAL A 270 -12.72 -7.43 -5.86
CA VAL A 270 -11.77 -8.15 -5.02
C VAL A 270 -11.02 -7.14 -4.16
N PRO A 271 -10.92 -7.34 -2.83
CA PRO A 271 -10.13 -6.45 -1.97
C PRO A 271 -8.70 -6.28 -2.48
N HIS A 272 -8.19 -5.05 -2.47
CA HIS A 272 -6.94 -4.68 -3.13
C HIS A 272 -5.76 -5.58 -2.78
N GLY A 273 -5.50 -5.82 -1.47
CA GLY A 273 -4.38 -6.64 -1.04
C GLY A 273 -4.52 -8.12 -1.47
N ILE A 274 -5.75 -8.63 -1.61
CA ILE A 274 -6.00 -9.96 -2.17
C ILE A 274 -5.67 -9.94 -3.66
N ALA A 275 -6.15 -8.93 -4.40
CA ALA A 275 -5.87 -8.77 -5.82
C ALA A 275 -4.38 -8.59 -6.14
N CYS A 276 -3.58 -7.99 -5.23
CA CYS A 276 -2.13 -7.88 -5.37
C CYS A 276 -1.39 -9.17 -5.05
N SER A 277 -1.94 -10.03 -4.18
CA SER A 277 -1.19 -11.13 -3.60
C SER A 277 -1.36 -12.47 -4.31
N PHE A 278 -2.52 -12.76 -4.90
CA PHE A 278 -2.80 -14.08 -5.48
C PHE A 278 -1.80 -14.46 -6.59
N SER A 279 -1.23 -13.48 -7.31
CA SER A 279 -0.25 -13.69 -8.38
C SER A 279 1.20 -13.85 -7.89
N LEU A 280 1.49 -13.61 -6.60
CA LEU A 280 2.86 -13.66 -6.07
C LEU A 280 3.57 -15.00 -6.31
N PRO A 281 2.92 -16.19 -6.15
CA PRO A 281 3.56 -17.47 -6.46
C PRO A 281 3.98 -17.59 -7.93
N ILE A 282 3.16 -17.05 -8.85
CA ILE A 282 3.44 -16.99 -10.28
C ILE A 282 4.68 -16.12 -10.54
N VAL A 283 4.73 -14.95 -9.93
CA VAL A 283 5.87 -14.02 -10.09
C VAL A 283 7.15 -14.65 -9.57
N ILE A 284 7.13 -15.24 -8.36
CA ILE A 284 8.31 -15.92 -7.79
C ILE A 284 8.82 -17.00 -8.73
N GLU A 285 7.93 -17.85 -9.24
CA GLU A 285 8.30 -18.92 -10.16
C GLU A 285 8.97 -18.38 -11.44
N SER A 286 8.52 -17.22 -11.91
CA SER A 286 9.06 -16.58 -13.13
C SER A 286 10.43 -15.91 -12.95
N VAL A 287 10.84 -15.59 -11.70
CA VAL A 287 12.08 -14.83 -11.42
C VAL A 287 13.06 -15.55 -10.49
N LYS A 288 12.75 -16.73 -9.98
CA LYS A 288 13.56 -17.43 -8.97
C LYS A 288 15.02 -17.68 -9.39
N ASP A 289 15.28 -17.80 -10.70
CA ASP A 289 16.59 -18.08 -11.28
C ASP A 289 17.15 -16.89 -12.07
N ILE A 290 16.65 -15.67 -11.85
CA ILE A 290 17.01 -14.47 -12.63
C ILE A 290 18.42 -13.96 -12.31
N GLY A 291 19.01 -14.41 -11.21
CA GLY A 291 20.32 -13.96 -10.74
C GLY A 291 20.31 -12.63 -9.97
N GLY A 292 21.49 -12.11 -9.68
CA GLY A 292 21.71 -10.79 -9.11
C GLY A 292 21.11 -10.58 -7.73
N LEU A 293 20.72 -9.32 -7.45
CA LEU A 293 20.17 -8.92 -6.14
C LEU A 293 18.82 -9.60 -5.84
N CYS A 294 17.99 -9.80 -6.86
CA CYS A 294 16.68 -10.43 -6.72
C CYS A 294 16.83 -11.87 -6.21
N GLU A 295 17.55 -12.73 -6.94
CA GLU A 295 17.75 -14.12 -6.51
C GLU A 295 18.43 -14.21 -5.14
N ALA A 296 19.48 -13.43 -4.90
CA ALA A 296 20.18 -13.40 -3.62
C ALA A 296 19.22 -13.02 -2.47
N SER A 297 18.28 -12.12 -2.71
CA SER A 297 17.27 -11.71 -1.72
C SER A 297 16.20 -12.77 -1.53
N LEU A 298 15.70 -13.38 -2.61
CA LEU A 298 14.74 -14.50 -2.52
C LEU A 298 15.35 -15.69 -1.76
N ARG A 299 16.64 -16.01 -1.96
CA ARG A 299 17.34 -17.04 -1.15
C ARG A 299 17.31 -16.73 0.35
N ARG A 300 17.42 -15.45 0.71
CA ARG A 300 17.31 -15.02 2.12
C ARG A 300 15.89 -15.09 2.66
N VAL A 301 14.87 -14.80 1.83
CA VAL A 301 13.46 -14.94 2.20
C VAL A 301 13.11 -16.40 2.46
N PHE A 302 13.59 -17.32 1.62
CA PHE A 302 13.16 -18.73 1.61
C PHE A 302 14.23 -19.71 2.13
N ASP A 303 15.22 -19.24 2.91
CA ASP A 303 16.28 -20.07 3.53
C ASP A 303 17.05 -20.92 2.50
N ASN A 304 17.37 -20.34 1.34
CA ASN A 304 17.99 -20.94 0.15
C ASN A 304 17.15 -21.98 -0.60
N ASP A 305 15.91 -22.21 -0.22
CA ASP A 305 15.00 -23.15 -0.87
C ASP A 305 14.13 -22.45 -1.92
N LEU A 306 14.72 -22.10 -3.06
CA LEU A 306 13.99 -21.45 -4.17
C LEU A 306 13.10 -22.42 -4.95
N GLU A 307 13.37 -23.71 -4.90
CA GLU A 307 12.56 -24.72 -5.57
C GLU A 307 11.13 -24.78 -5.03
N HIS A 308 10.97 -24.56 -3.72
CA HIS A 308 9.66 -24.55 -3.07
C HIS A 308 9.15 -23.15 -2.73
N ALA A 309 9.84 -22.10 -3.14
CA ALA A 309 9.51 -20.71 -2.75
C ALA A 309 8.09 -20.29 -3.16
N SER A 310 7.71 -20.56 -4.40
CA SER A 310 6.37 -20.26 -4.92
C SER A 310 5.28 -21.03 -4.18
N ARG A 311 5.52 -22.31 -3.86
CA ARG A 311 4.60 -23.14 -3.09
C ARG A 311 4.45 -22.64 -1.65
N LYS A 312 5.53 -22.25 -0.98
CA LYS A 312 5.48 -21.67 0.38
C LYS A 312 4.59 -20.43 0.45
N VAL A 313 4.67 -19.55 -0.57
CA VAL A 313 3.79 -18.38 -0.62
C VAL A 313 2.34 -18.80 -0.91
N ALA A 314 2.11 -19.75 -1.82
CA ALA A 314 0.76 -20.27 -2.07
C ALA A 314 0.12 -20.85 -0.79
N GLU A 315 0.87 -21.62 0.02
CA GLU A 315 0.40 -22.15 1.30
C GLU A 315 0.06 -21.04 2.32
N VAL A 316 0.82 -19.95 2.34
CA VAL A 316 0.50 -18.76 3.17
C VAL A 316 -0.79 -18.12 2.70
N LEU A 317 -0.97 -17.94 1.39
CA LEU A 317 -2.20 -17.37 0.81
C LEU A 317 -3.43 -18.23 1.13
N GLU A 318 -3.33 -19.55 0.96
CA GLU A 318 -4.40 -20.49 1.27
C GLU A 318 -4.78 -20.44 2.77
N ARG A 319 -3.81 -20.38 3.67
CA ARG A 319 -4.07 -20.20 5.11
C ARG A 319 -4.73 -18.86 5.44
N CYS A 320 -4.51 -17.84 4.61
CA CYS A 320 -5.20 -16.55 4.70
C CYS A 320 -6.54 -16.54 3.95
N GLY A 321 -6.98 -17.68 3.39
CA GLY A 321 -8.24 -17.82 2.67
C GLY A 321 -8.22 -17.28 1.24
N VAL A 322 -7.04 -17.16 0.62
CA VAL A 322 -6.85 -16.62 -0.73
C VAL A 322 -6.41 -17.71 -1.69
N SER A 323 -7.19 -17.93 -2.75
CA SER A 323 -6.83 -18.83 -3.84
C SER A 323 -5.76 -18.19 -4.74
N VAL A 324 -4.86 -19.01 -5.28
CA VAL A 324 -3.84 -18.58 -6.24
C VAL A 324 -4.33 -18.64 -7.70
N ARG A 325 -5.54 -19.14 -7.95
CA ARG A 325 -6.10 -19.27 -9.29
C ARG A 325 -6.84 -18.01 -9.70
N PRO A 326 -6.54 -17.40 -10.86
CA PRO A 326 -7.27 -16.21 -11.35
C PRO A 326 -8.78 -16.42 -11.44
N ALA A 327 -9.22 -17.60 -11.86
CA ALA A 327 -10.64 -17.93 -12.01
C ALA A 327 -11.45 -17.81 -10.70
N ASP A 328 -10.83 -18.11 -9.54
CA ASP A 328 -11.49 -17.99 -8.24
C ASP A 328 -11.68 -16.52 -7.81
N HIS A 329 -11.05 -15.59 -8.51
CA HIS A 329 -11.20 -14.13 -8.36
C HIS A 329 -12.07 -13.51 -9.47
N GLY A 330 -12.79 -14.34 -10.24
CA GLY A 330 -13.68 -13.89 -11.30
C GLY A 330 -12.98 -13.57 -12.63
N VAL A 331 -11.67 -13.83 -12.73
CA VAL A 331 -10.89 -13.58 -13.96
C VAL A 331 -11.02 -14.80 -14.88
N THR A 332 -11.67 -14.61 -16.04
CA THR A 332 -11.77 -15.66 -17.05
C THR A 332 -10.45 -15.85 -17.79
N ASP A 333 -10.29 -17.02 -18.45
CA ASP A 333 -9.08 -17.28 -19.27
C ASP A 333 -8.92 -16.25 -20.38
N GLN A 334 -10.02 -15.79 -20.97
CA GLN A 334 -9.99 -14.74 -21.99
C GLN A 334 -9.56 -13.39 -21.44
N ASP A 335 -10.00 -13.04 -20.21
CA ASP A 335 -9.60 -11.80 -19.56
C ASP A 335 -8.13 -11.86 -19.10
N TRP A 336 -7.64 -13.04 -18.68
CA TRP A 336 -6.31 -13.22 -18.13
C TRP A 336 -5.21 -12.77 -19.11
N GLU A 337 -5.29 -13.19 -20.38
CA GLU A 337 -4.29 -12.82 -21.38
C GLU A 337 -4.23 -11.31 -21.57
N SER A 338 -5.38 -10.67 -21.74
CA SER A 338 -5.45 -9.21 -21.89
C SER A 338 -5.02 -8.44 -20.64
N LEU A 339 -5.30 -8.99 -19.45
CA LEU A 339 -4.85 -8.42 -18.18
C LEU A 339 -3.34 -8.44 -18.06
N VAL A 340 -2.72 -9.57 -18.40
CA VAL A 340 -1.26 -9.72 -18.39
C VAL A 340 -0.61 -8.79 -19.40
N ASP A 341 -1.16 -8.69 -20.63
CA ASP A 341 -0.65 -7.78 -21.65
C ASP A 341 -0.64 -6.34 -21.18
N ASN A 342 -1.79 -5.85 -20.71
CA ASN A 342 -1.93 -4.51 -20.18
C ASN A 342 -1.05 -4.27 -18.95
N ALA A 343 -0.89 -5.28 -18.10
CA ALA A 343 -0.08 -5.16 -16.90
C ALA A 343 1.41 -4.97 -17.23
N PHE A 344 1.94 -5.68 -18.22
CA PHE A 344 3.34 -5.53 -18.65
C PHE A 344 3.58 -4.22 -19.42
N GLU A 345 2.59 -3.70 -20.15
CA GLU A 345 2.68 -2.41 -20.83
C GLU A 345 2.56 -1.21 -19.91
N GLY A 346 1.90 -1.39 -18.76
CA GLY A 346 1.67 -0.33 -17.79
C GLY A 346 2.93 0.16 -17.07
N GLU A 347 2.90 1.40 -16.54
CA GLU A 347 4.03 2.03 -15.82
C GLU A 347 4.60 1.12 -14.71
N ARG A 348 3.74 0.41 -13.97
CA ARG A 348 4.18 -0.49 -12.91
C ARG A 348 4.77 -1.80 -13.43
N GLY A 349 4.24 -2.32 -14.53
CA GLY A 349 4.82 -3.48 -15.20
C GLY A 349 6.24 -3.22 -15.70
N GLN A 350 6.53 -2.00 -16.12
CA GLN A 350 7.88 -1.58 -16.52
C GLN A 350 8.89 -1.54 -15.35
N ASN A 351 8.42 -1.59 -14.10
CA ASN A 351 9.29 -1.74 -12.94
C ASN A 351 9.68 -3.21 -12.68
N PHE A 352 9.04 -4.17 -13.32
CA PHE A 352 9.31 -5.60 -13.14
C PHE A 352 10.52 -6.04 -13.96
N ILE A 353 11.44 -6.80 -13.33
CA ILE A 353 12.66 -7.29 -14.00
C ILE A 353 12.48 -8.59 -14.78
N GLY A 354 11.37 -9.31 -14.57
CA GLY A 354 11.08 -10.56 -15.24
C GLY A 354 10.49 -10.34 -16.64
N GLU A 355 10.48 -11.40 -17.42
CA GLU A 355 9.95 -11.39 -18.77
C GLU A 355 8.53 -12.00 -18.84
N LYS A 356 7.67 -11.43 -19.69
CA LYS A 356 6.29 -11.89 -19.90
C LYS A 356 6.20 -13.37 -20.24
N VAL A 357 7.11 -13.88 -21.05
CA VAL A 357 7.11 -15.31 -21.47
C VAL A 357 7.34 -16.23 -20.27
N GLN A 358 8.27 -15.90 -19.37
CA GLN A 358 8.48 -16.67 -18.16
C GLN A 358 7.30 -16.56 -17.20
N PHE A 359 6.71 -15.37 -17.07
CA PHE A 359 5.52 -15.17 -16.27
C PHE A 359 4.33 -16.02 -16.74
N LEU A 360 4.06 -16.05 -18.04
CA LEU A 360 2.99 -16.87 -18.63
C LEU A 360 3.22 -18.37 -18.43
N ARG A 361 4.45 -18.85 -18.61
CA ARG A 361 4.82 -20.27 -18.32
C ARG A 361 4.62 -20.62 -16.85
N ALA A 362 5.01 -19.72 -15.95
CA ALA A 362 4.78 -19.91 -14.52
C ALA A 362 3.27 -19.95 -14.20
N ALA A 363 2.47 -19.10 -14.84
CA ALA A 363 1.02 -19.03 -14.64
C ALA A 363 0.31 -20.35 -14.97
N GLU A 364 0.77 -21.08 -15.99
CA GLU A 364 0.23 -22.40 -16.34
C GLU A 364 0.34 -23.40 -15.18
N THR A 365 1.39 -23.33 -14.38
CA THR A 365 1.58 -24.23 -13.22
C THR A 365 0.60 -23.95 -12.07
N PHE A 366 -0.05 -22.79 -12.08
CA PHE A 366 -1.04 -22.35 -11.10
C PHE A 366 -2.47 -22.33 -11.68
N GLY A 367 -2.70 -23.00 -12.84
CA GLY A 367 -4.02 -23.17 -13.44
C GLY A 367 -4.57 -21.91 -14.11
N ALA A 368 -3.71 -20.96 -14.48
CA ALA A 368 -4.06 -19.91 -15.42
C ALA A 368 -3.97 -20.44 -16.86
N ALA A 369 -4.82 -19.96 -17.77
CA ALA A 369 -4.89 -20.45 -19.14
C ALA A 369 -3.53 -20.35 -19.86
N ALA A 370 -3.21 -21.44 -20.62
CA ALA A 370 -2.13 -21.40 -21.59
C ALA A 370 -2.48 -20.40 -22.71
N PRO A 371 -1.49 -19.64 -23.22
CA PRO A 371 -1.72 -18.78 -24.36
C PRO A 371 -2.24 -19.63 -25.52
N HIS A 372 -3.35 -19.21 -26.14
CA HIS A 372 -3.86 -19.84 -27.37
C HIS A 372 -2.71 -19.86 -28.39
N GLN A 373 -2.14 -21.05 -28.64
CA GLN A 373 -1.30 -21.23 -29.80
C GLN A 373 -2.17 -20.93 -31.01
N SER A 374 -1.99 -19.75 -31.61
CA SER A 374 -2.53 -19.47 -32.93
C SER A 374 -2.07 -20.62 -33.83
N LYS A 375 -3.01 -21.47 -34.24
CA LYS A 375 -2.77 -22.40 -35.32
C LYS A 375 -2.32 -21.55 -36.51
N VAL A 376 -1.03 -21.54 -36.76
CA VAL A 376 -0.50 -21.15 -38.07
C VAL A 376 -0.98 -22.27 -38.98
N ASP A 377 -2.04 -22.02 -39.72
CA ASP A 377 -2.53 -22.89 -40.75
C ASP A 377 -1.38 -23.13 -41.77
N GLN A 378 -1.13 -24.40 -41.97
CA GLN A 378 -0.24 -24.91 -43.04
C GLN A 378 -0.85 -24.62 -44.40
#